data_4c0f0ccaa5f98e140a543cc05dbb8846
#
_entry.id   4c0f0ccaa5f98e140a543cc05dbb8846
#
_cell.length_a   1.000
_cell.length_b   1.000
_cell.length_c   1.000
_cell.angle_alpha   90.00
_cell.angle_beta   90.00
_cell.angle_gamma   90.00
#
_symmetry.space_group_name_H-M   'P 1'
#
loop_
_entity.id
_entity.type
_entity.pdbx_description
1 polymer ?
#
loop_
_entity_poly.entity_id
_entity_poly.type
_entity_poly.pdbx_seq_one_letter_code
_entity_poly.pdbx_strand_id
1 'polypeptide(L)'
;IPVDVALNAIIVDGTGICGSCRLTIGGKTRFVCIDGPFFDGTQVDWKEVETRGTIYSKMENDALEQIGVHLDKESRLEQTDKEQPTIKEPLGHGAENDSIEELTDRGAAWRDELRKSMKNKDRMALKRHAMPMVDMHTRTHDRIQEVAQGFTLEMAMDEARRCIDCAKPTCREGCPIHMNIPAFIKNIERGEILAADRVLKQYSSFSAICGRVCPQEKQCEGHCIHVKMKDAPVAIGPLERFVADYERQSVKKVTWDVAPANGIKVAIIGSGPSGLAFAGEMAKKGFEPHVFEALHFLGGVLYYGIPQYRLPDEIVDHELDVLRSLGVKFHTNCLVGKTVTIDELREQGFKGIYVATGAGKPKFMNIPGENAIHILSANEFLFRVSVMDADQPDSETPLYVGKKVIVVG
;
A
#
# COMPACT_ATOMS: atom_id res chain seq x y z
N ILE A 1 9.24 9.63 48.48
CA ILE A 1 10.29 8.79 47.91
C ILE A 1 9.97 8.64 46.46
N PRO A 2 10.87 9.04 45.51
CA PRO A 2 10.67 8.76 44.10
C PRO A 2 10.61 7.24 43.94
N VAL A 3 9.60 6.77 43.21
CA VAL A 3 9.45 5.37 42.88
C VAL A 3 9.22 5.26 41.41
N ASP A 4 10.13 4.62 40.71
CA ASP A 4 9.93 4.24 39.30
C ASP A 4 8.95 3.07 39.23
N VAL A 5 7.91 3.21 38.42
CA VAL A 5 6.88 2.20 38.21
C VAL A 5 6.93 1.69 36.79
N ALA A 6 6.84 0.37 36.65
CA ALA A 6 6.64 -0.26 35.34
C ALA A 6 5.14 -0.30 35.04
N LEU A 7 4.73 0.38 33.98
CA LEU A 7 3.34 0.42 33.58
C LEU A 7 3.03 -0.71 32.60
N ASN A 8 1.93 -1.41 32.85
CA ASN A 8 1.39 -2.44 31.97
C ASN A 8 0.15 -1.86 31.27
N ALA A 9 0.34 -1.26 30.11
CA ALA A 9 -0.73 -0.77 29.27
C ALA A 9 -1.00 -1.72 28.12
N ILE A 10 -2.19 -1.64 27.52
CA ILE A 10 -2.52 -2.42 26.34
C ILE A 10 -1.63 -1.96 25.17
N ILE A 11 -0.74 -2.83 24.73
CA ILE A 11 0.19 -2.59 23.63
C ILE A 11 -0.30 -3.37 22.42
N VAL A 12 -0.59 -2.66 21.32
CA VAL A 12 -1.06 -3.25 20.06
C VAL A 12 0.10 -3.41 19.08
N ASP A 13 0.83 -2.32 18.76
CA ASP A 13 1.92 -2.36 17.79
C ASP A 13 3.34 -2.34 18.41
N GLY A 14 3.46 -1.91 19.66
CA GLY A 14 4.75 -1.81 20.35
C GLY A 14 5.70 -0.73 19.84
N THR A 15 5.32 0.05 18.85
CA THR A 15 6.17 1.03 18.15
C THR A 15 5.71 2.48 18.31
N GLY A 16 4.59 2.71 19.01
CA GLY A 16 3.96 4.01 19.20
C GLY A 16 3.16 4.52 18.00
N ILE A 17 2.99 3.71 16.97
CA ILE A 17 2.25 4.09 15.75
C ILE A 17 0.74 4.13 16.03
N CYS A 18 0.18 3.11 16.67
CA CYS A 18 -1.26 3.03 16.94
C CYS A 18 -1.73 3.97 18.06
N GLY A 19 -0.87 4.27 19.04
CA GLY A 19 -1.21 5.08 20.22
C GLY A 19 -2.11 4.39 21.24
N SER A 20 -2.31 3.07 21.16
CA SER A 20 -3.14 2.29 22.09
C SER A 20 -2.64 2.37 23.53
N CYS A 21 -1.33 2.30 23.74
CA CYS A 21 -0.68 2.30 25.04
C CYS A 21 -0.44 3.71 25.61
N ARG A 22 -1.17 4.74 25.15
CA ARG A 22 -1.01 6.10 25.67
C ARG A 22 -1.55 6.25 27.09
N LEU A 23 -0.81 7.00 27.89
CA LEU A 23 -1.17 7.37 29.26
C LEU A 23 -0.73 8.80 29.55
N THR A 24 -1.37 9.45 30.50
CA THR A 24 -0.98 10.79 30.97
C THR A 24 0.07 10.69 32.07
N ILE A 25 1.27 11.18 31.79
CA ILE A 25 2.42 11.23 32.69
C ILE A 25 2.90 12.68 32.79
N GLY A 26 2.88 13.25 33.99
CA GLY A 26 3.27 14.66 34.19
C GLY A 26 2.42 15.64 33.36
N GLY A 27 1.14 15.36 33.17
CA GLY A 27 0.21 16.18 32.39
C GLY A 27 0.43 16.11 30.88
N LYS A 28 1.23 15.17 30.36
CA LYS A 28 1.49 14.98 28.94
C LYS A 28 1.17 13.57 28.52
N THR A 29 0.62 13.39 27.30
CA THR A 29 0.43 12.08 26.71
C THR A 29 1.78 11.42 26.40
N ARG A 30 1.99 10.22 26.94
CA ARG A 30 3.15 9.36 26.72
C ARG A 30 2.71 8.01 26.20
N PHE A 31 3.60 7.33 25.47
CA PHE A 31 3.34 5.99 24.93
C PHE A 31 4.20 4.97 25.68
N VAL A 32 3.57 4.08 26.43
CA VAL A 32 4.27 3.12 27.29
C VAL A 32 5.25 2.25 26.50
N CYS A 33 4.91 1.89 25.26
CA CYS A 33 5.76 1.04 24.42
C CYS A 33 7.06 1.70 23.95
N ILE A 34 7.11 3.05 23.84
CA ILE A 34 8.30 3.76 23.35
C ILE A 34 8.90 4.76 24.36
N ASP A 35 8.07 5.41 25.18
CA ASP A 35 8.52 6.38 26.21
C ASP A 35 8.84 5.69 27.54
N GLY A 36 8.34 4.44 27.76
CA GLY A 36 8.45 3.66 28.96
C GLY A 36 9.22 2.34 28.79
N PRO A 37 8.86 1.27 29.53
CA PRO A 37 7.72 1.15 30.44
C PRO A 37 7.89 1.77 31.82
N PHE A 38 9.07 2.25 32.19
CA PHE A 38 9.36 2.79 33.53
C PHE A 38 9.14 4.30 33.56
N PHE A 39 8.35 4.77 34.54
CA PHE A 39 8.03 6.16 34.74
C PHE A 39 8.06 6.52 36.22
N ASP A 40 8.29 7.78 36.56
CA ASP A 40 8.11 8.28 37.92
C ASP A 40 6.65 8.14 38.34
N GLY A 41 6.38 7.25 39.26
CA GLY A 41 5.04 6.92 39.74
C GLY A 41 4.27 8.08 40.35
N THR A 42 4.96 9.16 40.75
CA THR A 42 4.34 10.39 41.29
C THR A 42 3.71 11.24 40.17
N GLN A 43 4.10 11.03 38.92
CA GLN A 43 3.61 11.78 37.73
C GLN A 43 2.55 11.01 36.95
N VAL A 44 2.28 9.76 37.32
CA VAL A 44 1.31 8.89 36.63
C VAL A 44 -0.12 9.24 37.02
N ASP A 45 -1.01 9.39 36.04
CA ASP A 45 -2.45 9.41 36.29
C ASP A 45 -2.97 7.97 36.51
N TRP A 46 -2.96 7.55 37.75
CA TRP A 46 -3.35 6.18 38.14
C TRP A 46 -4.82 5.87 37.84
N LYS A 47 -5.69 6.86 37.87
CA LYS A 47 -7.10 6.67 37.49
C LYS A 47 -7.25 6.34 36.02
N GLU A 48 -6.46 7.00 35.18
CA GLU A 48 -6.42 6.68 33.76
C GLU A 48 -5.84 5.29 33.51
N VAL A 49 -4.76 4.91 34.20
CA VAL A 49 -4.15 3.57 34.09
C VAL A 49 -5.18 2.49 34.40
N GLU A 50 -5.91 2.61 35.51
CA GLU A 50 -6.95 1.66 35.90
C GLU A 50 -8.06 1.61 34.83
N THR A 51 -8.57 2.76 34.42
CA THR A 51 -9.66 2.87 33.46
C THR A 51 -9.26 2.26 32.09
N ARG A 52 -8.06 2.56 31.60
CA ARG A 52 -7.59 2.02 30.30
C ARG A 52 -7.20 0.56 30.39
N GLY A 53 -6.74 0.07 31.54
CA GLY A 53 -6.42 -1.33 31.75
C GLY A 53 -7.64 -2.26 31.66
N THR A 54 -8.84 -1.75 31.82
CA THR A 54 -10.09 -2.51 31.74
C THR A 54 -10.90 -2.28 30.47
N ILE A 55 -10.37 -1.49 29.52
CA ILE A 55 -11.11 -1.00 28.35
C ILE A 55 -11.70 -2.13 27.48
N TYR A 56 -11.02 -3.27 27.41
CA TYR A 56 -11.44 -4.43 26.61
C TYR A 56 -11.85 -5.64 27.45
N SER A 57 -11.76 -5.59 28.80
CA SER A 57 -11.93 -6.75 29.68
C SER A 57 -13.24 -7.52 29.48
N LYS A 58 -14.33 -6.81 29.21
CA LYS A 58 -15.62 -7.47 28.96
C LYS A 58 -15.61 -8.21 27.62
N MET A 59 -15.07 -7.59 26.56
CA MET A 59 -15.02 -8.17 25.22
C MET A 59 -14.02 -9.33 25.15
N GLU A 60 -12.90 -9.19 25.86
CA GLU A 60 -11.91 -10.26 26.00
C GLU A 60 -12.50 -11.47 26.73
N ASN A 61 -13.28 -11.25 27.80
CA ASN A 61 -13.96 -12.33 28.49
C ASN A 61 -15.05 -12.98 27.60
N ASP A 62 -15.87 -12.18 26.93
CA ASP A 62 -16.90 -12.68 26.02
C ASP A 62 -16.26 -13.49 24.87
N ALA A 63 -15.09 -13.06 24.34
CA ALA A 63 -14.34 -13.76 23.32
C ALA A 63 -13.73 -15.07 23.84
N LEU A 64 -13.15 -15.06 25.05
CA LEU A 64 -12.59 -16.26 25.68
C LEU A 64 -13.66 -17.33 25.93
N GLU A 65 -14.88 -16.94 26.31
CA GLU A 65 -16.02 -17.86 26.43
C GLU A 65 -16.40 -18.48 25.08
N GLN A 66 -16.30 -17.72 23.98
CA GLN A 66 -16.58 -18.22 22.64
C GLN A 66 -15.47 -19.15 22.10
N ILE A 67 -14.19 -18.86 22.39
CA ILE A 67 -13.04 -19.68 21.98
C ILE A 67 -13.07 -21.06 22.64
N GLY A 68 -13.56 -21.16 23.87
CA GLY A 68 -13.73 -22.46 24.57
C GLY A 68 -14.60 -23.47 23.79
N VAL A 69 -15.31 -23.01 22.76
CA VAL A 69 -16.16 -23.82 21.87
C VAL A 69 -15.47 -24.16 20.51
N HIS A 70 -14.32 -23.53 20.17
CA HIS A 70 -13.78 -23.53 18.81
C HIS A 70 -12.27 -23.81 18.69
N LEU A 71 -11.64 -24.48 19.66
CA LEU A 71 -10.20 -24.83 19.61
C LEU A 71 -9.77 -25.77 18.45
N ASP A 72 -10.68 -26.26 17.64
CA ASP A 72 -10.41 -27.20 16.55
C ASP A 72 -10.45 -26.58 15.15
N LYS A 73 -10.40 -25.27 15.01
CA LYS A 73 -10.31 -24.66 13.68
C LYS A 73 -8.86 -24.42 13.28
N GLU A 74 -8.37 -25.31 12.44
CA GLU A 74 -7.16 -25.13 11.65
C GLU A 74 -7.14 -23.77 10.96
N SER A 75 -5.95 -23.18 10.92
CA SER A 75 -5.65 -21.81 10.53
C SER A 75 -6.36 -21.32 9.25
N ARG A 76 -6.88 -20.10 9.29
CA ARG A 76 -7.47 -19.37 8.16
C ARG A 76 -6.56 -19.17 6.94
N LEU A 77 -5.33 -19.63 6.99
CA LEU A 77 -4.37 -19.61 5.88
C LEU A 77 -4.79 -20.47 4.68
N GLU A 78 -5.82 -21.33 4.82
CA GLU A 78 -6.27 -22.23 3.73
C GLU A 78 -7.47 -21.70 2.91
N GLN A 79 -8.02 -20.52 3.16
CA GLN A 79 -9.24 -20.07 2.48
C GLN A 79 -9.04 -19.10 1.30
N THR A 80 -7.83 -18.84 0.85
CA THR A 80 -7.57 -17.89 -0.25
C THR A 80 -7.09 -18.51 -1.56
N ASP A 81 -7.06 -19.82 -1.70
CA ASP A 81 -6.82 -20.47 -3.00
C ASP A 81 -8.06 -20.43 -3.92
N LYS A 82 -8.61 -19.24 -4.15
CA LYS A 82 -9.32 -19.02 -5.40
C LYS A 82 -8.25 -18.98 -6.47
N GLU A 83 -8.12 -20.08 -7.24
CA GLU A 83 -7.27 -20.10 -8.42
C GLU A 83 -7.56 -18.85 -9.25
N GLN A 84 -6.62 -17.90 -9.24
CA GLN A 84 -6.77 -16.73 -10.09
C GLN A 84 -6.67 -17.20 -11.54
N PRO A 85 -7.51 -16.68 -12.45
CA PRO A 85 -7.47 -17.08 -13.84
C PRO A 85 -6.06 -16.82 -14.40
N THR A 86 -5.40 -17.88 -14.84
CA THR A 86 -4.04 -17.80 -15.40
C THR A 86 -4.10 -17.53 -16.89
N ILE A 87 -3.46 -16.44 -17.34
CA ILE A 87 -3.35 -16.11 -18.76
C ILE A 87 -2.18 -16.91 -19.35
N LYS A 88 -2.51 -18.02 -20.04
CA LYS A 88 -1.51 -18.91 -20.65
C LYS A 88 -0.90 -18.32 -21.92
N GLU A 89 -1.70 -17.65 -22.73
CA GLU A 89 -1.30 -17.02 -24.00
C GLU A 89 -1.61 -15.51 -23.93
N PRO A 90 -0.66 -14.70 -23.45
CA PRO A 90 -0.85 -13.25 -23.41
C PRO A 90 -1.07 -12.67 -24.81
N LEU A 91 -1.96 -11.69 -24.92
CA LEU A 91 -2.17 -10.94 -26.14
C LEU A 91 -0.91 -10.15 -26.50
N GLY A 92 -0.57 -10.11 -27.79
CA GLY A 92 0.57 -9.37 -28.31
C GLY A 92 1.44 -10.23 -29.24
N HIS A 93 2.42 -9.60 -29.86
CA HIS A 93 3.35 -10.23 -30.80
C HIS A 93 4.79 -10.29 -30.26
N GLY A 94 4.97 -10.05 -28.95
CA GLY A 94 6.27 -10.14 -28.29
C GLY A 94 7.00 -8.80 -28.18
N ALA A 95 6.30 -7.68 -28.33
CA ALA A 95 6.90 -6.34 -28.24
C ALA A 95 7.50 -6.02 -26.87
N GLU A 96 7.20 -6.77 -25.82
CA GLU A 96 7.89 -6.65 -24.52
C GLU A 96 9.39 -6.94 -24.61
N ASN A 97 9.87 -7.53 -25.69
CA ASN A 97 11.29 -7.77 -25.96
C ASN A 97 11.97 -6.62 -26.76
N ASP A 98 11.19 -5.67 -27.28
CA ASP A 98 11.71 -4.50 -27.98
C ASP A 98 12.52 -3.59 -27.03
N SER A 99 13.35 -2.71 -27.56
CA SER A 99 14.06 -1.73 -26.75
C SER A 99 13.09 -0.77 -26.06
N ILE A 100 13.47 -0.25 -24.88
CA ILE A 100 12.66 0.75 -24.19
C ILE A 100 12.45 2.01 -25.06
N GLU A 101 13.43 2.37 -25.87
CA GLU A 101 13.30 3.47 -26.81
C GLU A 101 12.18 3.21 -27.81
N GLU A 102 12.13 2.03 -28.43
CA GLU A 102 11.04 1.65 -29.36
C GLU A 102 9.67 1.63 -28.70
N LEU A 103 9.57 1.16 -27.45
CA LEU A 103 8.32 1.14 -26.70
C LEU A 103 7.84 2.53 -26.27
N THR A 104 8.76 3.48 -26.10
CA THR A 104 8.46 4.80 -25.53
C THR A 104 8.56 5.94 -26.54
N ASP A 105 9.26 5.76 -27.65
CA ASP A 105 9.39 6.81 -28.69
C ASP A 105 8.03 7.17 -29.29
N ARG A 106 7.70 8.44 -29.20
CA ARG A 106 6.47 8.95 -29.80
C ARG A 106 6.55 8.93 -31.36
N GLY A 107 7.76 8.96 -31.94
CA GLY A 107 8.02 8.89 -33.36
C GLY A 107 8.04 7.48 -33.95
N ALA A 108 7.95 6.44 -33.16
CA ALA A 108 7.94 5.06 -33.62
C ALA A 108 6.82 4.82 -34.66
N ALA A 109 7.11 4.03 -35.68
CA ALA A 109 6.21 3.80 -36.84
C ALA A 109 4.84 3.25 -36.36
N TRP A 110 4.84 2.25 -35.47
CA TRP A 110 3.61 1.66 -34.90
C TRP A 110 2.72 2.71 -34.21
N ARG A 111 3.34 3.69 -33.57
CA ARG A 111 2.64 4.74 -32.83
C ARG A 111 2.08 5.80 -33.76
N ASP A 112 2.77 6.08 -34.87
CA ASP A 112 2.27 6.90 -35.99
C ASP A 112 1.05 6.24 -36.64
N GLU A 113 1.07 4.95 -36.87
CA GLU A 113 -0.05 4.19 -37.43
C GLU A 113 -1.28 4.30 -36.52
N LEU A 114 -1.14 4.16 -35.22
CA LEU A 114 -2.24 4.36 -34.26
C LEU A 114 -2.83 5.78 -34.32
N ARG A 115 -1.98 6.81 -34.51
CA ARG A 115 -2.47 8.18 -34.65
C ARG A 115 -3.20 8.40 -35.98
N LYS A 116 -2.80 7.70 -37.03
CA LYS A 116 -3.45 7.77 -38.38
C LYS A 116 -4.74 6.96 -38.42
N SER A 117 -4.83 5.83 -37.69
CA SER A 117 -5.99 4.95 -37.73
C SER A 117 -7.26 5.60 -37.12
N MET A 118 -7.10 6.51 -36.14
CA MET A 118 -8.21 7.24 -35.55
C MET A 118 -7.82 8.70 -35.30
N LYS A 119 -8.64 9.63 -35.80
CA LYS A 119 -8.41 11.07 -35.63
C LYS A 119 -8.67 11.50 -34.18
N ASN A 120 -7.98 12.53 -33.70
CA ASN A 120 -8.16 13.04 -32.32
C ASN A 120 -9.61 13.40 -32.00
N LYS A 121 -10.39 13.95 -32.95
CA LYS A 121 -11.80 14.24 -32.77
C LYS A 121 -12.60 12.99 -32.42
N ASP A 122 -12.32 11.89 -33.09
CA ASP A 122 -13.06 10.62 -32.90
C ASP A 122 -12.64 9.99 -31.55
N ARG A 123 -11.35 10.05 -31.19
CA ARG A 123 -10.83 9.62 -29.87
C ARG A 123 -11.50 10.37 -28.72
N MET A 124 -11.67 11.66 -28.88
CA MET A 124 -12.32 12.51 -27.87
C MET A 124 -13.84 12.34 -27.80
N ALA A 125 -14.46 11.78 -28.81
CA ALA A 125 -15.87 11.43 -28.78
C ALA A 125 -16.17 10.13 -28.00
N LEU A 126 -15.14 9.30 -27.75
CA LEU A 126 -15.29 8.08 -26.96
C LEU A 126 -15.56 8.42 -25.50
N LYS A 127 -16.51 7.73 -24.89
CA LYS A 127 -16.86 7.90 -23.49
C LYS A 127 -15.89 7.13 -22.58
N ARG A 128 -15.57 7.72 -21.43
CA ARG A 128 -14.79 7.06 -20.38
C ARG A 128 -15.52 5.83 -19.86
N HIS A 129 -14.82 4.71 -19.74
CA HIS A 129 -15.33 3.54 -19.06
C HIS A 129 -15.40 3.78 -17.55
N ALA A 130 -16.53 3.41 -16.96
CA ALA A 130 -16.65 3.37 -15.50
C ALA A 130 -15.95 2.12 -14.95
N MET A 131 -15.29 2.27 -13.78
CA MET A 131 -14.74 1.12 -13.08
C MET A 131 -15.86 0.17 -12.66
N PRO A 132 -15.83 -1.11 -13.08
CA PRO A 132 -16.73 -2.12 -12.55
C PRO A 132 -16.59 -2.25 -11.03
N MET A 133 -17.69 -2.33 -10.32
CA MET A 133 -17.73 -2.38 -8.87
C MET A 133 -18.56 -3.57 -8.43
N VAL A 134 -18.22 -4.18 -7.31
CA VAL A 134 -19.07 -5.15 -6.63
C VAL A 134 -20.41 -4.50 -6.29
N ASP A 135 -21.49 -5.26 -6.37
CA ASP A 135 -22.82 -4.76 -6.05
C ASP A 135 -22.91 -4.20 -4.62
N MET A 136 -23.90 -3.32 -4.39
CA MET A 136 -24.01 -2.58 -3.14
C MET A 136 -24.28 -3.48 -1.92
N HIS A 137 -25.00 -4.57 -2.10
CA HIS A 137 -25.29 -5.50 -1.01
C HIS A 137 -24.02 -6.24 -0.58
N THR A 138 -23.29 -6.83 -1.52
CA THR A 138 -22.06 -7.57 -1.26
C THR A 138 -21.02 -6.69 -0.57
N ARG A 139 -20.72 -5.50 -1.10
CA ARG A 139 -19.70 -4.59 -0.53
C ARG A 139 -20.04 -4.03 0.86
N THR A 140 -21.27 -4.14 1.30
CA THR A 140 -21.68 -3.74 2.66
C THR A 140 -21.58 -4.88 3.67
N HIS A 141 -21.43 -6.12 3.22
CA HIS A 141 -21.38 -7.31 4.05
C HIS A 141 -20.04 -8.06 3.96
N ASP A 142 -19.29 -7.87 2.87
CA ASP A 142 -17.95 -8.42 2.70
C ASP A 142 -16.91 -7.30 2.78
N ARG A 143 -16.02 -7.38 3.76
CA ARG A 143 -14.98 -6.38 4.02
C ARG A 143 -13.63 -6.74 3.42
N ILE A 144 -13.50 -7.95 2.91
CA ILE A 144 -12.25 -8.49 2.34
C ILE A 144 -12.28 -8.35 0.81
N GLN A 145 -13.43 -8.59 0.20
CA GLN A 145 -13.55 -8.56 -1.26
C GLN A 145 -13.23 -7.17 -1.81
N GLU A 146 -12.28 -7.10 -2.73
CA GLU A 146 -11.94 -5.86 -3.42
C GLU A 146 -13.18 -5.28 -4.14
N VAL A 147 -13.55 -4.06 -3.81
CA VAL A 147 -14.77 -3.42 -4.32
C VAL A 147 -14.64 -3.05 -5.79
N ALA A 148 -13.53 -2.45 -6.20
CA ALA A 148 -13.25 -2.14 -7.59
C ALA A 148 -12.73 -3.40 -8.30
N GLN A 149 -13.37 -3.82 -9.40
CA GLN A 149 -13.09 -5.12 -10.03
C GLN A 149 -12.03 -5.06 -11.15
N GLY A 150 -11.54 -3.87 -11.50
CA GLY A 150 -10.62 -3.69 -12.62
C GLY A 150 -11.33 -3.66 -13.98
N PHE A 151 -10.56 -3.34 -15.03
CA PHE A 151 -11.05 -3.38 -16.40
C PHE A 151 -10.87 -4.78 -17.01
N THR A 152 -11.79 -5.16 -17.88
CA THR A 152 -11.56 -6.27 -18.81
C THR A 152 -10.59 -5.85 -19.90
N LEU A 153 -10.04 -6.80 -20.65
CA LEU A 153 -9.16 -6.53 -21.79
C LEU A 153 -9.83 -5.61 -22.81
N GLU A 154 -11.10 -5.87 -23.14
CA GLU A 154 -11.87 -5.05 -24.08
C GLU A 154 -12.03 -3.61 -23.56
N MET A 155 -12.46 -3.45 -22.30
CA MET A 155 -12.57 -2.13 -21.68
C MET A 155 -11.26 -1.36 -21.65
N ALA A 156 -10.16 -2.04 -21.35
CA ALA A 156 -8.84 -1.42 -21.30
C ALA A 156 -8.37 -0.95 -22.69
N MET A 157 -8.55 -1.76 -23.72
CA MET A 157 -8.21 -1.39 -25.08
C MET A 157 -9.07 -0.23 -25.59
N ASP A 158 -10.37 -0.23 -25.32
CA ASP A 158 -11.26 0.85 -25.71
C ASP A 158 -10.95 2.15 -24.97
N GLU A 159 -10.70 2.08 -23.66
CA GLU A 159 -10.30 3.25 -22.88
C GLU A 159 -8.95 3.80 -23.35
N ALA A 160 -7.99 2.93 -23.72
CA ALA A 160 -6.69 3.33 -24.25
C ALA A 160 -6.80 4.13 -25.55
N ARG A 161 -7.80 3.85 -26.41
CA ARG A 161 -8.09 4.60 -27.65
C ARG A 161 -8.44 6.06 -27.38
N ARG A 162 -8.95 6.40 -26.19
CA ARG A 162 -9.27 7.79 -25.82
C ARG A 162 -8.03 8.66 -25.72
N CYS A 163 -6.86 8.08 -25.42
CA CYS A 163 -5.61 8.83 -25.35
C CYS A 163 -5.21 9.38 -26.74
N ILE A 164 -5.13 10.70 -26.86
CA ILE A 164 -4.77 11.38 -28.12
C ILE A 164 -3.26 11.45 -28.38
N ASP A 165 -2.44 10.82 -27.54
CA ASP A 165 -0.98 10.79 -27.65
C ASP A 165 -0.36 12.19 -27.77
N CYS A 166 -0.59 13.04 -26.78
CA CYS A 166 -0.14 14.44 -26.77
C CYS A 166 1.36 14.59 -27.03
N ALA A 167 1.76 15.58 -27.84
CA ALA A 167 3.18 15.92 -28.02
C ALA A 167 3.83 16.46 -26.72
N LYS A 168 3.04 17.15 -25.88
CA LYS A 168 3.43 17.61 -24.55
C LYS A 168 2.41 17.04 -23.55
N PRO A 169 2.65 15.85 -23.01
CA PRO A 169 1.67 15.15 -22.17
C PRO A 169 1.63 15.72 -20.76
N THR A 170 0.67 16.60 -20.48
CA THR A 170 0.49 17.22 -19.16
C THR A 170 0.14 16.20 -18.07
N CYS A 171 -0.41 15.04 -18.41
CA CYS A 171 -0.60 13.93 -17.46
C CYS A 171 0.74 13.43 -16.90
N ARG A 172 1.83 13.46 -17.66
CA ARG A 172 3.18 13.14 -17.19
C ARG A 172 3.66 14.14 -16.13
N GLU A 173 3.40 15.42 -16.35
CA GLU A 173 3.74 16.47 -15.39
C GLU A 173 2.93 16.35 -14.09
N GLY A 174 1.69 15.84 -14.17
CA GLY A 174 0.86 15.58 -13.01
C GLY A 174 1.23 14.30 -12.25
N CYS A 175 2.09 13.45 -12.80
CA CYS A 175 2.58 12.24 -12.13
C CYS A 175 3.84 12.55 -11.31
N PRO A 176 3.88 12.29 -9.99
CA PRO A 176 5.06 12.59 -9.16
C PRO A 176 6.36 11.91 -9.63
N ILE A 177 6.26 10.77 -10.29
CA ILE A 177 7.40 10.02 -10.84
C ILE A 177 7.61 10.26 -12.35
N HIS A 178 6.88 11.20 -12.94
CA HIS A 178 6.97 11.56 -14.37
C HIS A 178 6.88 10.36 -15.33
N MET A 179 6.02 9.39 -15.01
CA MET A 179 5.79 8.19 -15.82
C MET A 179 5.43 8.55 -17.27
N ASN A 180 5.95 7.79 -18.25
CA ASN A 180 5.58 7.98 -19.65
C ASN A 180 4.19 7.39 -19.96
N ILE A 181 3.16 8.07 -19.43
CA ILE A 181 1.76 7.63 -19.49
C ILE A 181 1.28 7.37 -20.90
N PRO A 182 1.50 8.28 -21.92
CA PRO A 182 1.07 7.96 -23.27
C PRO A 182 1.72 6.71 -23.84
N ALA A 183 2.95 6.39 -23.46
CA ALA A 183 3.64 5.22 -23.99
C ALA A 183 2.98 3.91 -23.52
N PHE A 184 2.75 3.74 -22.22
CA PHE A 184 2.10 2.50 -21.77
C PHE A 184 0.66 2.38 -22.30
N ILE A 185 -0.10 3.49 -22.37
CA ILE A 185 -1.47 3.48 -22.90
C ILE A 185 -1.48 3.10 -24.39
N LYS A 186 -0.54 3.60 -25.19
CA LYS A 186 -0.48 3.25 -26.61
C LYS A 186 -0.06 1.78 -26.83
N ASN A 187 0.74 1.21 -25.95
CA ASN A 187 1.00 -0.22 -25.97
C ASN A 187 -0.26 -1.05 -25.65
N ILE A 188 -1.12 -0.60 -24.72
CA ILE A 188 -2.44 -1.23 -24.50
C ILE A 188 -3.29 -1.13 -25.76
N GLU A 189 -3.38 0.04 -26.38
CA GLU A 189 -4.20 0.28 -27.58
C GLU A 189 -3.84 -0.66 -28.74
N ARG A 190 -2.55 -0.99 -28.92
CA ARG A 190 -2.10 -1.93 -29.95
C ARG A 190 -2.16 -3.41 -29.53
N GLY A 191 -2.64 -3.72 -28.33
CA GLY A 191 -2.76 -5.08 -27.80
C GLY A 191 -1.47 -5.65 -27.18
N GLU A 192 -0.42 -4.87 -27.03
CA GLU A 192 0.87 -5.28 -26.45
C GLU A 192 0.89 -5.00 -24.93
N ILE A 193 0.12 -5.78 -24.17
CA ILE A 193 -0.09 -5.50 -22.74
C ILE A 193 1.18 -5.70 -21.92
N LEU A 194 1.97 -6.75 -22.21
CA LEU A 194 3.24 -6.99 -21.52
C LEU A 194 4.29 -5.91 -21.86
N ALA A 195 4.24 -5.34 -23.08
CA ALA A 195 5.07 -4.19 -23.43
C ALA A 195 4.66 -2.93 -22.66
N ALA A 196 3.34 -2.75 -22.42
CA ALA A 196 2.86 -1.68 -21.54
C ALA A 196 3.41 -1.84 -20.12
N ASP A 197 3.42 -3.07 -19.57
CA ASP A 197 3.99 -3.35 -18.24
C ASP A 197 5.50 -3.06 -18.20
N ARG A 198 6.24 -3.42 -19.25
CA ARG A 198 7.66 -3.10 -19.32
C ARG A 198 7.93 -1.59 -19.29
N VAL A 199 7.05 -0.79 -19.91
CA VAL A 199 7.11 0.67 -19.79
C VAL A 199 6.84 1.12 -18.36
N LEU A 200 5.84 0.56 -17.67
CA LEU A 200 5.55 0.88 -16.26
C LEU A 200 6.74 0.55 -15.35
N LYS A 201 7.37 -0.60 -15.53
CA LYS A 201 8.53 -1.08 -14.75
C LYS A 201 9.75 -0.17 -14.82
N GLN A 202 9.87 0.69 -15.85
CA GLN A 202 10.93 1.70 -15.92
C GLN A 202 10.79 2.76 -14.81
N TYR A 203 9.55 3.05 -14.39
CA TYR A 203 9.23 4.17 -13.49
C TYR A 203 8.82 3.72 -12.10
N SER A 204 8.21 2.56 -11.97
CA SER A 204 7.63 2.09 -10.70
C SER A 204 7.80 0.59 -10.52
N SER A 205 8.11 0.20 -9.28
CA SER A 205 8.05 -1.21 -8.84
C SER A 205 6.68 -1.55 -8.22
N PHE A 206 5.70 -0.62 -8.25
CA PHE A 206 4.43 -0.73 -7.53
C PHE A 206 3.22 -0.40 -8.37
N SER A 207 3.21 -0.77 -9.63
CA SER A 207 2.11 -0.40 -10.54
C SER A 207 0.78 -1.00 -10.10
N ALA A 208 0.75 -2.20 -9.53
CA ALA A 208 -0.47 -2.81 -9.01
C ALA A 208 -1.06 -2.03 -7.82
N ILE A 209 -0.21 -1.50 -6.95
CA ILE A 209 -0.61 -0.64 -5.82
C ILE A 209 -0.98 0.75 -6.33
N CYS A 210 -0.14 1.38 -7.14
CA CYS A 210 -0.38 2.74 -7.65
C CYS A 210 -1.70 2.84 -8.43
N GLY A 211 -1.99 1.87 -9.30
CA GLY A 211 -3.23 1.81 -10.06
C GLY A 211 -4.49 1.73 -9.19
N ARG A 212 -4.36 1.25 -7.92
CA ARG A 212 -5.45 1.13 -6.96
C ARG A 212 -5.59 2.33 -6.01
N VAL A 213 -4.47 2.90 -5.53
CA VAL A 213 -4.51 3.81 -4.38
C VAL A 213 -4.01 5.23 -4.64
N CYS A 214 -3.32 5.50 -5.75
CA CYS A 214 -2.96 6.86 -6.11
C CYS A 214 -4.21 7.75 -6.25
N PRO A 215 -4.18 9.02 -5.81
CA PRO A 215 -5.26 9.98 -6.05
C PRO A 215 -5.15 10.54 -7.47
N GLN A 216 -5.39 9.68 -8.49
CA GLN A 216 -5.16 10.00 -9.91
C GLN A 216 -5.94 11.23 -10.37
N GLU A 217 -7.13 11.46 -9.82
CA GLU A 217 -7.99 12.62 -10.10
C GLU A 217 -7.35 13.96 -9.74
N LYS A 218 -6.37 13.95 -8.80
CA LYS A 218 -5.58 15.12 -8.41
C LYS A 218 -4.19 15.15 -9.07
N GLN A 219 -3.78 14.05 -9.65
CA GLN A 219 -2.47 13.84 -10.26
C GLN A 219 -2.58 13.70 -11.79
N CYS A 220 -2.20 12.55 -12.34
CA CYS A 220 -2.15 12.31 -13.78
C CYS A 220 -3.47 12.54 -14.50
N GLU A 221 -4.58 12.02 -13.99
CA GLU A 221 -5.91 12.20 -14.58
C GLU A 221 -6.37 13.66 -14.51
N GLY A 222 -6.15 14.33 -13.36
CA GLY A 222 -6.48 15.75 -13.19
C GLY A 222 -5.72 16.67 -14.17
N HIS A 223 -4.59 16.24 -14.68
CA HIS A 223 -3.79 16.96 -15.67
C HIS A 223 -4.01 16.49 -17.12
N CYS A 224 -4.93 15.53 -17.34
CA CYS A 224 -5.24 15.08 -18.68
C CYS A 224 -5.83 16.21 -19.55
N ILE A 225 -5.47 16.23 -20.84
CA ILE A 225 -5.96 17.27 -21.78
C ILE A 225 -7.48 17.28 -21.88
N HIS A 226 -8.15 16.15 -21.73
CA HIS A 226 -9.62 16.03 -21.71
C HIS A 226 -10.24 16.94 -20.64
N VAL A 227 -9.64 17.06 -19.45
CA VAL A 227 -10.13 17.95 -18.38
C VAL A 227 -10.14 19.41 -18.83
N LYS A 228 -9.09 19.86 -19.55
CA LYS A 228 -9.04 21.22 -20.09
C LYS A 228 -10.14 21.48 -21.13
N MET A 229 -10.62 20.42 -21.76
CA MET A 229 -11.71 20.48 -22.74
C MET A 229 -13.07 20.21 -22.12
N LYS A 230 -13.16 20.19 -20.79
CA LYS A 230 -14.39 19.94 -19.99
C LYS A 230 -15.00 18.55 -20.25
N ASP A 231 -14.14 17.57 -20.53
CA ASP A 231 -14.51 16.17 -20.72
C ASP A 231 -13.84 15.30 -19.67
N ALA A 232 -14.35 14.08 -19.45
CA ALA A 232 -13.79 13.12 -18.52
C ALA A 232 -12.36 12.71 -18.95
N PRO A 233 -11.36 12.71 -18.04
CA PRO A 233 -10.00 12.29 -18.35
C PRO A 233 -9.94 10.84 -18.83
N VAL A 234 -8.86 10.46 -19.50
CA VAL A 234 -8.54 9.04 -19.70
C VAL A 234 -8.35 8.38 -18.34
N ALA A 235 -8.91 7.17 -18.18
CA ALA A 235 -8.84 6.40 -16.92
C ALA A 235 -7.44 5.80 -16.70
N ILE A 236 -6.46 6.66 -16.40
CA ILE A 236 -5.04 6.30 -16.35
C ILE A 236 -4.77 5.29 -15.23
N GLY A 237 -5.28 5.52 -14.02
CA GLY A 237 -5.12 4.59 -12.90
C GLY A 237 -5.76 3.23 -13.15
N PRO A 238 -7.02 3.13 -13.62
CA PRO A 238 -7.61 1.86 -14.04
C PRO A 238 -6.82 1.12 -15.12
N LEU A 239 -6.20 1.82 -16.07
CA LEU A 239 -5.35 1.21 -17.09
C LEU A 239 -4.01 0.73 -16.51
N GLU A 240 -3.37 1.48 -15.61
CA GLU A 240 -2.17 1.08 -14.90
C GLU A 240 -2.44 -0.20 -14.08
N ARG A 241 -3.53 -0.23 -13.31
CA ARG A 241 -3.99 -1.40 -12.59
C ARG A 241 -4.19 -2.61 -13.51
N PHE A 242 -4.91 -2.41 -14.62
CA PHE A 242 -5.19 -3.48 -15.59
C PHE A 242 -3.90 -4.13 -16.10
N VAL A 243 -2.90 -3.32 -16.47
CA VAL A 243 -1.62 -3.82 -16.98
C VAL A 243 -0.89 -4.66 -15.93
N ALA A 244 -0.81 -4.15 -14.69
CA ALA A 244 -0.14 -4.85 -13.61
C ALA A 244 -0.86 -6.17 -13.23
N ASP A 245 -2.20 -6.15 -13.16
CA ASP A 245 -3.00 -7.35 -12.88
C ASP A 245 -2.89 -8.37 -14.03
N TYR A 246 -2.84 -7.91 -15.27
CA TYR A 246 -2.66 -8.77 -16.45
C TYR A 246 -1.29 -9.47 -16.43
N GLU A 247 -0.21 -8.74 -16.15
CA GLU A 247 1.14 -9.34 -16.03
C GLU A 247 1.21 -10.32 -14.87
N ARG A 248 0.64 -9.95 -13.69
CA ARG A 248 0.58 -10.84 -12.53
C ARG A 248 -0.11 -12.17 -12.84
N GLN A 249 -1.19 -12.14 -13.63
CA GLN A 249 -1.95 -13.33 -14.02
C GLN A 249 -1.32 -14.10 -15.20
N SER A 250 -0.41 -13.48 -15.95
CA SER A 250 0.22 -14.12 -17.11
C SER A 250 1.27 -15.14 -16.70
N VAL A 251 1.33 -16.27 -17.42
CA VAL A 251 2.42 -17.25 -17.29
C VAL A 251 3.76 -16.61 -17.68
N LYS A 252 3.75 -15.82 -18.74
CA LYS A 252 4.92 -15.09 -19.22
C LYS A 252 5.12 -13.84 -18.37
N LYS A 253 6.28 -13.71 -17.75
CA LYS A 253 6.66 -12.56 -16.94
C LYS A 253 7.55 -11.60 -17.69
N VAL A 254 7.36 -10.32 -17.43
CA VAL A 254 8.21 -9.26 -17.98
C VAL A 254 9.48 -9.15 -17.12
N THR A 255 10.63 -9.20 -17.77
CA THR A 255 11.92 -9.06 -17.09
C THR A 255 12.18 -7.62 -16.66
N TRP A 256 12.85 -7.48 -15.53
CA TRP A 256 13.33 -6.20 -15.03
C TRP A 256 14.67 -5.82 -15.63
N ASP A 257 14.83 -4.57 -16.03
CA ASP A 257 16.13 -4.03 -16.42
C ASP A 257 16.94 -3.75 -15.13
N VAL A 258 17.88 -4.65 -14.79
CA VAL A 258 18.70 -4.58 -13.60
C VAL A 258 20.15 -4.37 -13.97
N ALA A 259 20.78 -3.35 -13.41
CA ALA A 259 22.21 -3.10 -13.57
C ALA A 259 23.03 -4.18 -12.86
N PRO A 260 24.28 -4.45 -13.32
CA PRO A 260 25.19 -5.36 -12.63
C PRO A 260 25.38 -4.99 -11.16
N ALA A 261 25.47 -6.00 -10.29
CA ALA A 261 25.68 -5.81 -8.86
C ALA A 261 26.98 -5.03 -8.59
N ASN A 262 26.90 -3.95 -7.80
CA ASN A 262 28.02 -3.10 -7.44
C ASN A 262 28.60 -3.39 -6.03
N GLY A 263 28.00 -4.32 -5.27
CA GLY A 263 28.41 -4.74 -3.94
C GLY A 263 28.21 -3.70 -2.83
N ILE A 264 27.48 -2.62 -3.11
CA ILE A 264 27.23 -1.54 -2.15
C ILE A 264 25.92 -1.81 -1.40
N LYS A 265 26.02 -1.99 -0.08
CA LYS A 265 24.88 -2.17 0.82
C LYS A 265 24.22 -0.83 1.17
N VAL A 266 22.91 -0.79 1.11
CA VAL A 266 22.08 0.35 1.51
C VAL A 266 21.06 -0.09 2.56
N ALA A 267 21.03 0.57 3.71
CA ALA A 267 20.04 0.34 4.76
C ALA A 267 18.82 1.25 4.54
N ILE A 268 17.65 0.68 4.64
CA ILE A 268 16.37 1.37 4.49
C ILE A 268 15.58 1.15 5.77
N ILE A 269 15.23 2.23 6.46
CA ILE A 269 14.57 2.19 7.76
C ILE A 269 13.06 2.41 7.54
N GLY A 270 12.29 1.34 7.62
CA GLY A 270 10.86 1.28 7.39
C GLY A 270 10.48 0.67 6.06
N SER A 271 9.52 -0.25 6.08
CA SER A 271 8.97 -0.97 4.93
C SER A 271 7.68 -0.38 4.37
N GLY A 272 7.36 0.88 4.69
CA GLY A 272 6.24 1.58 4.08
C GLY A 272 6.47 1.89 2.58
N PRO A 273 5.48 2.49 1.87
CA PRO A 273 5.58 2.72 0.43
C PRO A 273 6.87 3.40 -0.01
N SER A 274 7.34 4.38 0.76
CA SER A 274 8.59 5.11 0.46
C SER A 274 9.81 4.21 0.54
N GLY A 275 9.93 3.41 1.62
CA GLY A 275 11.07 2.50 1.81
C GLY A 275 11.11 1.40 0.75
N LEU A 276 9.96 0.81 0.46
CA LEU A 276 9.84 -0.25 -0.54
C LEU A 276 10.12 0.25 -1.96
N ALA A 277 9.58 1.43 -2.35
CA ALA A 277 9.85 2.03 -3.65
C ALA A 277 11.35 2.34 -3.83
N PHE A 278 11.97 2.92 -2.79
CA PHE A 278 13.41 3.18 -2.80
C PHE A 278 14.23 1.88 -2.88
N ALA A 279 13.81 0.82 -2.18
CA ALA A 279 14.48 -0.49 -2.22
C ALA A 279 14.46 -1.08 -3.65
N GLY A 280 13.31 -1.04 -4.33
CA GLY A 280 13.18 -1.50 -5.71
C GLY A 280 14.07 -0.71 -6.67
N GLU A 281 14.09 0.61 -6.56
CA GLU A 281 14.97 1.46 -7.40
C GLU A 281 16.46 1.21 -7.14
N MET A 282 16.86 0.99 -5.87
CA MET A 282 18.24 0.64 -5.55
C MET A 282 18.62 -0.73 -6.10
N ALA A 283 17.75 -1.73 -5.98
CA ALA A 283 17.97 -3.06 -6.55
C ALA A 283 18.15 -3.00 -8.06
N LYS A 284 17.27 -2.29 -8.79
CA LYS A 284 17.41 -2.10 -10.25
C LYS A 284 18.75 -1.44 -10.64
N LYS A 285 19.30 -0.59 -9.78
CA LYS A 285 20.62 0.07 -9.98
C LYS A 285 21.81 -0.77 -9.54
N GLY A 286 21.62 -2.04 -9.17
CA GLY A 286 22.67 -2.98 -8.79
C GLY A 286 23.18 -2.81 -7.36
N PHE A 287 22.52 -2.02 -6.50
CA PHE A 287 22.82 -1.95 -5.08
C PHE A 287 22.26 -3.16 -4.34
N GLU A 288 22.73 -3.38 -3.09
CA GLU A 288 22.22 -4.40 -2.17
C GLU A 288 21.35 -3.74 -1.09
N PRO A 289 20.03 -3.58 -1.31
CA PRO A 289 19.13 -2.92 -0.38
C PRO A 289 18.68 -3.87 0.73
N HIS A 290 18.79 -3.42 1.98
CA HIS A 290 18.29 -4.08 3.18
C HIS A 290 17.25 -3.20 3.85
N VAL A 291 16.04 -3.68 3.97
CA VAL A 291 14.92 -2.98 4.62
C VAL A 291 14.78 -3.48 6.05
N PHE A 292 14.86 -2.57 7.01
CA PHE A 292 14.68 -2.83 8.43
C PHE A 292 13.31 -2.32 8.86
N GLU A 293 12.45 -3.25 9.29
CA GLU A 293 11.07 -2.97 9.68
C GLU A 293 10.86 -3.26 11.16
N ALA A 294 10.28 -2.31 11.87
CA ALA A 294 9.99 -2.44 13.29
C ALA A 294 8.92 -3.47 13.60
N LEU A 295 7.93 -3.60 12.71
CA LEU A 295 6.82 -4.54 12.86
C LEU A 295 7.19 -5.96 12.39
N HIS A 296 6.35 -6.92 12.68
CA HIS A 296 6.52 -8.31 12.26
C HIS A 296 6.10 -8.56 10.80
N PHE A 297 5.40 -7.62 10.17
CA PHE A 297 4.98 -7.64 8.77
C PHE A 297 5.54 -6.45 8.00
N LEU A 298 5.55 -6.57 6.68
CA LEU A 298 6.05 -5.56 5.75
C LEU A 298 4.90 -4.75 5.14
N GLY A 299 5.20 -3.60 4.54
CA GLY A 299 4.24 -2.79 3.80
C GLY A 299 3.80 -1.51 4.53
N GLY A 300 4.00 -1.43 5.86
CA GLY A 300 3.61 -0.26 6.63
C GLY A 300 2.13 0.09 6.43
N VAL A 301 1.82 1.34 6.07
CA VAL A 301 0.45 1.82 5.87
C VAL A 301 -0.31 1.08 4.75
N LEU A 302 0.37 0.45 3.80
CA LEU A 302 -0.26 -0.37 2.77
C LEU A 302 -1.01 -1.55 3.39
N TYR A 303 -0.48 -2.10 4.46
CA TYR A 303 -1.01 -3.26 5.17
C TYR A 303 -1.91 -2.85 6.34
N TYR A 304 -1.41 -2.03 7.29
CA TYR A 304 -2.18 -1.70 8.48
C TYR A 304 -3.21 -0.59 8.29
N GLY A 305 -3.09 0.24 7.24
CA GLY A 305 -3.87 1.47 7.11
C GLY A 305 -4.84 1.52 5.94
N ILE A 306 -4.65 0.70 4.90
CA ILE A 306 -5.53 0.63 3.74
C ILE A 306 -6.36 -0.65 3.84
N PRO A 307 -7.70 -0.56 3.97
CA PRO A 307 -8.54 -1.75 4.08
C PRO A 307 -8.46 -2.65 2.85
N GLN A 308 -8.60 -3.98 3.05
CA GLN A 308 -8.48 -4.99 2.01
C GLN A 308 -9.48 -4.82 0.86
N TYR A 309 -10.67 -4.30 1.14
CA TYR A 309 -11.66 -4.01 0.09
C TYR A 309 -11.20 -2.92 -0.91
N ARG A 310 -10.13 -2.18 -0.60
CA ARG A 310 -9.50 -1.18 -1.48
C ARG A 310 -8.13 -1.64 -2.00
N LEU A 311 -7.33 -2.25 -1.16
CA LEU A 311 -6.02 -2.82 -1.52
C LEU A 311 -5.90 -4.18 -0.85
N PRO A 312 -6.17 -5.27 -1.58
CA PRO A 312 -6.01 -6.62 -1.06
C PRO A 312 -4.58 -6.90 -0.62
N ASP A 313 -4.43 -7.63 0.49
CA ASP A 313 -3.12 -8.00 1.02
C ASP A 313 -2.31 -8.82 0.01
N GLU A 314 -2.96 -9.69 -0.77
CA GLU A 314 -2.33 -10.47 -1.84
C GLU A 314 -1.60 -9.61 -2.90
N ILE A 315 -2.07 -8.39 -3.12
CA ILE A 315 -1.41 -7.45 -4.04
C ILE A 315 -0.14 -6.90 -3.40
N VAL A 316 -0.19 -6.57 -2.11
CA VAL A 316 0.99 -6.11 -1.36
C VAL A 316 2.03 -7.22 -1.28
N ASP A 317 1.61 -8.45 -0.97
CA ASP A 317 2.50 -9.62 -0.88
C ASP A 317 3.16 -9.93 -2.21
N HIS A 318 2.40 -9.86 -3.32
CA HIS A 318 2.97 -10.03 -4.66
C HIS A 318 4.08 -9.00 -4.96
N GLU A 319 3.84 -7.73 -4.67
CA GLU A 319 4.85 -6.68 -4.88
C GLU A 319 6.09 -6.87 -3.97
N LEU A 320 5.89 -7.36 -2.74
CA LEU A 320 6.99 -7.76 -1.86
C LEU A 320 7.80 -8.93 -2.43
N ASP A 321 7.15 -9.92 -3.02
CA ASP A 321 7.82 -11.05 -3.67
C ASP A 321 8.61 -10.62 -4.91
N VAL A 322 8.07 -9.67 -5.69
CA VAL A 322 8.82 -9.03 -6.77
C VAL A 322 10.10 -8.37 -6.22
N LEU A 323 10.01 -7.60 -5.14
CA LEU A 323 11.19 -6.99 -4.52
C LEU A 323 12.19 -8.03 -4.00
N ARG A 324 11.73 -9.13 -3.40
CA ARG A 324 12.59 -10.26 -3.01
C ARG A 324 13.32 -10.86 -4.21
N SER A 325 12.61 -11.03 -5.33
CA SER A 325 13.21 -11.54 -6.58
C SER A 325 14.27 -10.61 -7.16
N LEU A 326 14.16 -9.30 -6.93
CA LEU A 326 15.16 -8.29 -7.28
C LEU A 326 16.35 -8.25 -6.32
N GLY A 327 16.36 -9.07 -5.26
CA GLY A 327 17.46 -9.17 -4.30
C GLY A 327 17.32 -8.25 -3.08
N VAL A 328 16.16 -7.63 -2.85
CA VAL A 328 15.89 -6.86 -1.62
C VAL A 328 15.84 -7.80 -0.42
N LYS A 329 16.57 -7.47 0.64
CA LYS A 329 16.56 -8.21 1.90
C LYS A 329 15.72 -7.51 2.94
N PHE A 330 14.89 -8.27 3.66
CA PHE A 330 13.98 -7.76 4.67
C PHE A 330 14.34 -8.27 6.06
N HIS A 331 14.33 -7.37 7.04
CA HIS A 331 14.59 -7.63 8.45
C HIS A 331 13.42 -7.08 9.28
N THR A 332 12.45 -7.93 9.57
CA THR A 332 11.30 -7.60 10.43
C THR A 332 11.68 -7.65 11.92
N ASN A 333 10.82 -7.13 12.79
CA ASN A 333 11.04 -7.03 14.23
C ASN A 333 12.36 -6.31 14.59
N CYS A 334 12.75 -5.35 13.75
CA CYS A 334 14.02 -4.62 13.89
C CYS A 334 13.75 -3.11 14.01
N LEU A 335 13.61 -2.62 15.23
CA LEU A 335 13.44 -1.20 15.54
C LEU A 335 14.81 -0.51 15.53
N VAL A 336 15.14 0.16 14.43
CA VAL A 336 16.40 0.90 14.32
C VAL A 336 16.45 2.03 15.35
N GLY A 337 17.57 2.14 16.06
CA GLY A 337 17.74 3.00 17.22
C GLY A 337 17.51 2.30 18.56
N LYS A 338 17.00 1.05 18.54
CA LYS A 338 16.83 0.18 19.72
C LYS A 338 17.42 -1.20 19.49
N THR A 339 16.95 -1.94 18.49
CA THR A 339 17.46 -3.28 18.15
C THR A 339 18.82 -3.21 17.47
N VAL A 340 19.01 -2.24 16.61
CA VAL A 340 20.28 -1.92 15.95
C VAL A 340 20.40 -0.40 15.82
N THR A 341 21.56 0.14 16.07
CA THR A 341 21.83 1.57 15.94
C THR A 341 22.30 1.91 14.52
N ILE A 342 22.27 3.20 14.18
CA ILE A 342 22.80 3.69 12.90
C ILE A 342 24.31 3.45 12.79
N ASP A 343 25.04 3.58 13.90
CA ASP A 343 26.47 3.37 13.91
C ASP A 343 26.82 1.89 13.71
N GLU A 344 26.11 0.97 14.35
CA GLU A 344 26.25 -0.47 14.09
C GLU A 344 25.90 -0.83 12.62
N LEU A 345 24.93 -0.20 11.98
CA LEU A 345 24.68 -0.39 10.56
C LEU A 345 25.88 0.06 9.71
N ARG A 346 26.50 1.19 10.04
CA ARG A 346 27.74 1.65 9.38
C ARG A 346 28.89 0.69 9.56
N GLU A 347 29.07 0.15 10.76
CA GLU A 347 30.09 -0.88 11.08
C GLU A 347 29.84 -2.17 10.29
N GLN A 348 28.58 -2.56 10.05
CA GLN A 348 28.20 -3.68 9.20
C GLN A 348 28.42 -3.42 7.70
N GLY A 349 28.93 -2.23 7.35
CA GLY A 349 29.34 -1.88 5.99
C GLY A 349 28.27 -1.23 5.13
N PHE A 350 27.13 -0.81 5.69
CA PHE A 350 26.14 -0.02 4.96
C PHE A 350 26.71 1.36 4.60
N LYS A 351 26.70 1.70 3.31
CA LYS A 351 27.26 2.95 2.78
C LYS A 351 26.21 4.07 2.65
N GLY A 352 24.95 3.71 2.55
CA GLY A 352 23.82 4.64 2.51
C GLY A 352 22.76 4.22 3.52
N ILE A 353 22.08 5.20 4.10
CA ILE A 353 20.96 4.99 5.03
C ILE A 353 19.80 5.87 4.55
N TYR A 354 18.67 5.25 4.22
CA TYR A 354 17.45 5.92 3.83
C TYR A 354 16.41 5.78 4.94
N VAL A 355 15.94 6.92 5.45
CA VAL A 355 14.97 6.95 6.55
C VAL A 355 13.55 7.11 5.99
N ALA A 356 12.73 6.09 6.15
CA ALA A 356 11.37 5.97 5.63
C ALA A 356 10.37 5.53 6.71
N THR A 357 10.55 5.98 7.95
CA THR A 357 9.77 5.58 9.13
C THR A 357 8.30 6.00 9.10
N GLY A 358 7.91 6.81 8.12
CA GLY A 358 6.55 7.31 7.99
C GLY A 358 6.19 8.36 9.06
N ALA A 359 4.89 8.64 9.16
CA ALA A 359 4.31 9.58 10.13
C ALA A 359 3.13 8.93 10.87
N GLY A 360 3.29 7.67 11.28
CA GLY A 360 2.25 6.86 11.89
C GLY A 360 1.81 7.31 13.28
N LYS A 361 2.63 8.11 14.00
CA LYS A 361 2.27 8.60 15.33
C LYS A 361 1.01 9.48 15.27
N PRO A 362 -0.07 9.12 15.98
CA PRO A 362 -1.30 9.89 15.96
C PRO A 362 -1.09 11.29 16.55
N LYS A 363 -1.80 12.26 15.97
CA LYS A 363 -1.94 13.59 16.57
C LYS A 363 -3.22 13.63 17.39
N PHE A 364 -3.08 13.88 18.68
CA PHE A 364 -4.20 14.07 19.57
C PHE A 364 -4.59 15.54 19.62
N MET A 365 -5.87 15.80 19.90
CA MET A 365 -6.44 17.16 19.96
C MET A 365 -6.08 17.90 21.26
N ASN A 366 -5.61 17.16 22.27
CA ASN A 366 -5.31 17.67 23.63
C ASN A 366 -6.52 18.32 24.31
N ILE A 367 -7.68 17.70 24.21
CA ILE A 367 -8.93 18.15 24.82
C ILE A 367 -9.31 17.24 26.01
N PRO A 368 -10.05 17.77 27.00
CA PRO A 368 -10.52 16.96 28.11
C PRO A 368 -11.35 15.75 27.66
N GLY A 369 -11.07 14.59 28.24
CA GLY A 369 -11.76 13.34 27.91
C GLY A 369 -11.22 12.59 26.71
N GLU A 370 -10.19 13.06 26.02
CA GLU A 370 -9.61 12.40 24.83
C GLU A 370 -9.06 10.99 25.13
N ASN A 371 -8.68 10.73 26.39
CA ASN A 371 -8.21 9.43 26.84
C ASN A 371 -9.33 8.52 27.40
N ALA A 372 -10.60 8.92 27.29
CA ALA A 372 -11.72 8.11 27.76
C ALA A 372 -11.88 6.82 26.97
N ILE A 373 -12.58 5.84 27.54
CA ILE A 373 -12.91 4.56 26.91
C ILE A 373 -13.68 4.82 25.58
N HIS A 374 -13.44 4.02 24.57
CA HIS A 374 -14.04 4.09 23.23
C HIS A 374 -13.63 5.33 22.39
N ILE A 375 -12.61 6.06 22.84
CA ILE A 375 -11.95 7.05 21.99
C ILE A 375 -10.67 6.43 21.45
N LEU A 376 -10.63 6.22 20.15
CA LEU A 376 -9.54 5.56 19.43
C LEU A 376 -8.87 6.53 18.49
N SER A 377 -7.57 6.41 18.29
CA SER A 377 -6.95 7.02 17.10
C SER A 377 -7.35 6.22 15.85
N ALA A 378 -7.38 6.88 14.69
CA ALA A 378 -7.63 6.17 13.44
C ALA A 378 -6.61 5.04 13.21
N ASN A 379 -5.35 5.27 13.58
CA ASN A 379 -4.29 4.27 13.45
C ASN A 379 -4.53 3.05 14.35
N GLU A 380 -4.97 3.26 15.61
CA GLU A 380 -5.33 2.15 16.50
C GLU A 380 -6.48 1.33 15.92
N PHE A 381 -7.53 2.00 15.48
CA PHE A 381 -8.69 1.33 14.87
C PHE A 381 -8.28 0.52 13.64
N LEU A 382 -7.60 1.14 12.68
CA LEU A 382 -7.19 0.49 11.42
C LEU A 382 -6.21 -0.66 11.66
N PHE A 383 -5.24 -0.48 12.57
CA PHE A 383 -4.28 -1.53 12.89
C PHE A 383 -4.99 -2.77 13.46
N ARG A 384 -5.93 -2.56 14.39
CA ARG A 384 -6.70 -3.66 14.99
C ARG A 384 -7.56 -4.38 13.94
N VAL A 385 -8.20 -3.64 13.06
CA VAL A 385 -9.05 -4.22 12.00
C VAL A 385 -8.21 -4.92 10.93
N SER A 386 -7.16 -4.28 10.42
CA SER A 386 -6.42 -4.79 9.26
C SER A 386 -5.37 -5.84 9.60
N VAL A 387 -4.84 -5.85 10.84
CA VAL A 387 -3.72 -6.74 11.24
C VAL A 387 -4.14 -7.77 12.28
N MET A 388 -5.09 -7.40 13.14
CA MET A 388 -5.51 -8.26 14.27
C MET A 388 -6.91 -8.86 14.06
N ASP A 389 -7.51 -8.66 12.89
CA ASP A 389 -8.87 -9.13 12.55
C ASP A 389 -9.92 -8.80 13.62
N ALA A 390 -9.75 -7.66 14.31
CA ALA A 390 -10.53 -7.26 15.49
C ALA A 390 -12.02 -7.02 15.18
N ASP A 391 -12.40 -6.99 13.93
CA ASP A 391 -13.76 -6.85 13.42
C ASP A 391 -14.43 -8.20 13.11
N GLN A 392 -13.68 -9.31 13.20
CA GLN A 392 -14.22 -10.64 12.95
C GLN A 392 -14.96 -11.15 14.20
N PRO A 393 -16.06 -11.94 14.02
CA PRO A 393 -16.87 -12.43 15.16
C PRO A 393 -16.11 -13.31 16.15
N ASP A 394 -15.06 -13.97 15.68
CA ASP A 394 -14.22 -14.91 16.44
C ASP A 394 -12.84 -14.33 16.77
N SER A 395 -12.68 -13.01 16.70
CA SER A 395 -11.43 -12.33 17.07
C SER A 395 -11.14 -12.48 18.55
N GLU A 396 -9.90 -12.83 18.88
CA GLU A 396 -9.40 -12.85 20.27
C GLU A 396 -9.30 -11.43 20.87
N THR A 397 -9.25 -10.40 20.04
CA THR A 397 -9.16 -8.99 20.43
C THR A 397 -10.25 -8.15 19.77
N PRO A 398 -11.54 -8.45 20.02
CA PRO A 398 -12.65 -7.82 19.32
C PRO A 398 -12.69 -6.31 19.54
N LEU A 399 -13.08 -5.59 18.49
CA LEU A 399 -13.22 -4.14 18.51
C LEU A 399 -14.68 -3.76 18.67
N TYR A 400 -14.99 -3.00 19.73
CA TYR A 400 -16.32 -2.46 19.89
C TYR A 400 -16.57 -1.29 18.95
N VAL A 401 -17.60 -1.43 18.12
CA VAL A 401 -18.10 -0.33 17.28
C VAL A 401 -19.52 0.00 17.75
N GLY A 402 -19.71 1.21 18.29
CA GLY A 402 -21.01 1.68 18.75
C GLY A 402 -22.01 1.89 17.60
N LYS A 403 -23.30 1.89 17.92
CA LYS A 403 -24.37 2.21 16.92
C LYS A 403 -24.26 3.64 16.36
N LYS A 404 -23.61 4.54 17.08
CA LYS A 404 -23.35 5.91 16.67
C LYS A 404 -21.86 6.17 16.86
N VAL A 405 -21.18 6.58 15.77
CA VAL A 405 -19.74 6.84 15.74
C VAL A 405 -19.51 8.27 15.27
N ILE A 406 -18.59 8.97 15.93
CA ILE A 406 -18.11 10.29 15.51
C ILE A 406 -16.68 10.13 15.02
N VAL A 407 -16.41 10.59 13.81
CA VAL A 407 -15.06 10.66 13.23
C VAL A 407 -14.65 12.13 13.16
N VAL A 408 -13.46 12.45 13.69
CA VAL A 408 -12.90 13.79 13.73
C VAL A 408 -11.64 13.85 12.87
N GLY A 409 -11.61 14.77 11.88
CA GLY A 409 -10.48 14.96 10.98
C GLY A 409 -10.82 14.88 9.51
#